data_caafbbb31841e5078121990cd2d8cdbb
#
_entry.id   caafbbb31841e5078121990cd2d8cdbb
#
_cell.length_a   1.000
_cell.length_b   1.000
_cell.length_c   1.000
_cell.angle_alpha   90.00
_cell.angle_beta   90.00
_cell.angle_gamma   90.00
#
_symmetry.space_group_name_H-M   'P 1'
#
loop_
_entity.id
_entity.type
_entity.pdbx_description
1 polymer ?
#
loop_
_entity_poly.entity_id
_entity_poly.type
_entity_poly.pdbx_seq_one_letter_code
_entity_poly.pdbx_strand_id
1 'polypeptide(L)'
;HGYQDAGVQVVYPKKTKTLTWHFYAPNVHDFAWGADNEFIHDMILGPNNVELHFLYKNKKENLENWKKMQPKTAELLAFFNENVGPYPYKQYSVIQGGDGGMEYGMSTLITGNRSFGSLVGVTAHEMAHSWFQFVLATNETKHEWMDEGFTSYISNLAMNKVLPPKKPEVPYEDAYNNYIYLAKSGKEQPLSTHADRYDLNMAYGISAYSKGEVFLVQLGYLIGQENLNKTIKRYYN
;
A
#
# COMPACT_ATOMS: atom_id res chain seq x y z
N HIS A 1 -13.78 16.31 -9.25
CA HIS A 1 -12.67 16.39 -10.17
C HIS A 1 -12.85 15.31 -11.24
N GLY A 2 -12.78 15.67 -12.52
CA GLY A 2 -12.86 14.73 -13.64
C GLY A 2 -11.46 14.38 -14.11
N TYR A 3 -11.19 13.09 -14.24
CA TYR A 3 -9.97 12.57 -14.85
C TYR A 3 -10.33 11.99 -16.20
N GLN A 4 -9.41 11.93 -17.15
CA GLN A 4 -9.67 11.32 -18.46
C GLN A 4 -10.08 9.84 -18.34
N ASP A 5 -9.44 9.12 -17.43
CA ASP A 5 -9.57 7.67 -17.25
C ASP A 5 -10.32 7.30 -15.95
N ALA A 6 -10.48 8.25 -15.05
CA ALA A 6 -11.33 8.14 -13.87
C ALA A 6 -11.85 9.53 -13.54
N GLY A 7 -13.12 9.66 -13.27
CA GLY A 7 -13.70 10.97 -13.10
C GLY A 7 -14.84 11.00 -12.11
N VAL A 8 -15.04 12.18 -11.53
CA VAL A 8 -16.17 12.48 -10.67
C VAL A 8 -17.02 13.52 -11.37
N GLN A 9 -18.26 13.20 -11.63
CA GLN A 9 -19.25 14.16 -12.09
C GLN A 9 -20.26 14.46 -10.99
N VAL A 10 -20.34 15.72 -10.58
CA VAL A 10 -21.33 16.16 -9.61
C VAL A 10 -22.55 16.70 -10.35
N VAL A 11 -23.70 16.11 -10.12
CA VAL A 11 -24.98 16.56 -10.68
C VAL A 11 -25.73 17.35 -9.61
N TYR A 12 -26.05 18.62 -9.91
CA TYR A 12 -26.85 19.50 -9.04
C TYR A 12 -28.31 19.49 -9.51
N PRO A 13 -29.19 18.67 -8.92
CA PRO A 13 -30.58 18.69 -9.27
C PRO A 13 -31.25 19.99 -8.79
N LYS A 14 -32.02 20.66 -9.67
CA LYS A 14 -32.58 22.00 -9.48
C LYS A 14 -33.53 22.18 -8.27
N LYS A 15 -33.90 21.11 -7.56
CA LYS A 15 -34.91 21.16 -6.48
C LYS A 15 -34.64 20.26 -5.26
N THR A 16 -33.48 19.66 -5.12
CA THR A 16 -33.18 18.80 -3.97
C THR A 16 -31.99 19.34 -3.18
N LYS A 17 -31.96 19.07 -1.87
CA LYS A 17 -30.82 19.36 -0.99
C LYS A 17 -29.69 18.30 -1.09
N THR A 18 -29.85 17.34 -1.99
CA THR A 18 -28.91 16.23 -2.19
C THR A 18 -28.09 16.46 -3.44
N LEU A 19 -26.84 16.03 -3.41
CA LEU A 19 -25.92 15.97 -4.54
C LEU A 19 -25.81 14.53 -5.02
N THR A 20 -25.71 14.35 -6.33
CA THR A 20 -25.40 13.05 -6.92
C THR A 20 -23.97 13.08 -7.45
N TRP A 21 -23.16 12.13 -7.01
CA TRP A 21 -21.76 11.97 -7.42
C TRP A 21 -21.66 10.78 -8.34
N HIS A 22 -21.12 10.98 -9.53
CA HIS A 22 -20.83 9.92 -10.48
C HIS A 22 -19.32 9.72 -10.55
N PHE A 23 -18.89 8.49 -10.35
CA PHE A 23 -17.51 8.09 -10.46
C PHE A 23 -17.34 7.19 -11.68
N TYR A 24 -16.23 7.32 -12.35
CA TYR A 24 -15.85 6.47 -13.47
C TYR A 24 -14.38 6.05 -13.31
N ALA A 25 -14.13 4.75 -13.27
CA ALA A 25 -12.80 4.17 -13.13
C ALA A 25 -12.67 2.97 -14.08
N PRO A 26 -12.07 3.14 -15.26
CA PRO A 26 -11.88 2.04 -16.22
C PRO A 26 -10.73 1.14 -15.77
N ASN A 27 -10.76 -0.13 -16.20
CA ASN A 27 -9.72 -1.11 -15.99
C ASN A 27 -9.38 -1.36 -14.50
N VAL A 28 -10.40 -1.41 -13.67
CA VAL A 28 -10.31 -1.77 -12.26
C VAL A 28 -11.22 -2.96 -11.96
N HIS A 29 -10.85 -3.80 -11.00
CA HIS A 29 -11.65 -4.96 -10.62
C HIS A 29 -12.43 -4.75 -9.31
N ASP A 30 -12.21 -3.62 -8.63
CA ASP A 30 -13.03 -3.15 -7.53
C ASP A 30 -13.12 -1.62 -7.51
N PHE A 31 -13.92 -1.09 -6.60
CA PHE A 31 -14.11 0.34 -6.45
C PHE A 31 -14.40 0.70 -4.98
N ALA A 32 -13.54 1.51 -4.37
CA ALA A 32 -13.76 2.04 -3.04
C ALA A 32 -13.90 3.57 -3.07
N TRP A 33 -14.60 4.12 -2.11
CA TRP A 33 -14.76 5.56 -1.93
C TRP A 33 -14.88 5.93 -0.46
N GLY A 34 -14.48 7.14 -0.11
CA GLY A 34 -14.63 7.68 1.22
C GLY A 34 -15.29 9.06 1.18
N ALA A 35 -16.12 9.34 2.17
CA ALA A 35 -16.74 10.65 2.33
C ALA A 35 -16.90 10.99 3.81
N ASP A 36 -16.55 12.21 4.15
CA ASP A 36 -16.77 12.77 5.47
C ASP A 36 -16.82 14.30 5.34
N ASN A 37 -17.79 14.93 6.01
CA ASN A 37 -17.99 16.37 5.94
C ASN A 37 -16.95 17.17 6.73
N GLU A 38 -16.09 16.51 7.51
CA GLU A 38 -15.01 17.14 8.28
C GLU A 38 -13.63 16.91 7.66
N PHE A 39 -13.54 16.27 6.50
CA PHE A 39 -12.26 16.08 5.85
C PHE A 39 -11.66 17.39 5.35
N ILE A 40 -10.38 17.60 5.69
CA ILE A 40 -9.50 18.43 4.89
C ILE A 40 -9.14 17.62 3.64
N HIS A 41 -9.14 18.28 2.50
CA HIS A 41 -8.68 17.71 1.25
C HIS A 41 -7.51 18.51 0.72
N ASP A 42 -6.32 17.94 0.83
CA ASP A 42 -5.11 18.45 0.17
C ASP A 42 -4.81 17.63 -1.09
N MET A 43 -4.14 18.25 -2.04
CA MET A 43 -3.69 17.59 -3.28
C MET A 43 -2.32 18.13 -3.66
N ILE A 44 -1.43 17.23 -4.07
CA ILE A 44 -0.15 17.55 -4.70
C ILE A 44 0.00 16.75 -6.00
N LEU A 45 0.84 17.25 -6.90
CA LEU A 45 1.25 16.48 -8.08
C LEU A 45 2.45 15.60 -7.73
N GLY A 46 2.30 14.32 -7.96
CA GLY A 46 3.37 13.34 -7.91
C GLY A 46 4.05 13.12 -9.26
N PRO A 47 4.95 12.14 -9.35
CA PRO A 47 5.59 11.72 -10.61
C PRO A 47 4.56 11.43 -11.71
N ASN A 48 4.93 11.74 -12.95
CA ASN A 48 4.10 11.53 -14.16
C ASN A 48 2.74 12.26 -14.10
N ASN A 49 2.66 13.35 -13.34
CA ASN A 49 1.44 14.14 -13.11
C ASN A 49 0.30 13.34 -12.45
N VAL A 50 0.62 12.32 -11.66
CA VAL A 50 -0.37 11.62 -10.85
C VAL A 50 -0.84 12.55 -9.73
N GLU A 51 -2.13 12.78 -9.63
CA GLU A 51 -2.72 13.57 -8.54
C GLU A 51 -2.75 12.73 -7.25
N LEU A 52 -2.05 13.20 -6.23
CA LEU A 52 -2.03 12.59 -4.90
C LEU A 52 -2.97 13.36 -3.99
N HIS A 53 -4.07 12.72 -3.62
CA HIS A 53 -5.09 13.30 -2.76
C HIS A 53 -4.94 12.81 -1.33
N PHE A 54 -5.14 13.71 -0.37
CA PHE A 54 -5.06 13.43 1.06
C PHE A 54 -6.34 13.93 1.72
N LEU A 55 -7.13 13.00 2.28
CA LEU A 55 -8.39 13.30 2.96
C LEU A 55 -8.27 12.88 4.42
N TYR A 56 -8.26 13.85 5.31
CA TYR A 56 -7.99 13.60 6.73
C TYR A 56 -8.71 14.59 7.64
N LYS A 57 -8.91 14.22 8.91
CA LYS A 57 -9.60 15.05 9.90
C LYS A 57 -8.75 16.23 10.34
N ASN A 58 -9.40 17.39 10.53
CA ASN A 58 -8.79 18.61 11.09
C ASN A 58 -8.57 18.47 12.59
N LYS A 59 -7.66 17.56 13.00
CA LYS A 59 -7.27 17.41 14.41
C LYS A 59 -5.83 17.86 14.58
N LYS A 60 -5.59 18.75 15.54
CA LYS A 60 -4.29 19.39 15.77
C LYS A 60 -3.13 18.38 15.88
N GLU A 61 -3.36 17.27 16.54
CA GLU A 61 -2.38 16.19 16.73
C GLU A 61 -1.96 15.49 15.43
N ASN A 62 -2.80 15.56 14.39
CA ASN A 62 -2.59 14.84 13.13
C ASN A 62 -2.06 15.72 12.01
N LEU A 63 -2.49 16.99 11.97
CA LEU A 63 -2.26 17.91 10.85
C LEU A 63 -0.82 17.97 10.37
N GLU A 64 0.11 18.10 11.30
CA GLU A 64 1.52 18.27 10.97
C GLU A 64 2.09 17.01 10.28
N ASN A 65 1.76 15.82 10.81
CA ASN A 65 2.23 14.56 10.25
C ASN A 65 1.63 14.30 8.87
N TRP A 66 0.33 14.58 8.68
CA TRP A 66 -0.33 14.45 7.38
C TRP A 66 0.27 15.38 6.33
N LYS A 67 0.56 16.63 6.67
CA LYS A 67 1.22 17.56 5.74
C LYS A 67 2.65 17.16 5.42
N LYS A 68 3.42 16.71 6.41
CA LYS A 68 4.80 16.22 6.19
C LYS A 68 4.85 14.94 5.37
N MET A 69 3.83 14.09 5.45
CA MET A 69 3.75 12.85 4.68
C MET A 69 3.55 13.10 3.18
N GLN A 70 2.84 14.15 2.79
CA GLN A 70 2.47 14.39 1.38
C GLN A 70 3.66 14.33 0.42
N PRO A 71 4.76 15.09 0.60
CA PRO A 71 5.92 14.96 -0.27
C PRO A 71 6.57 13.57 -0.21
N LYS A 72 6.52 12.89 0.94
CA LYS A 72 7.04 11.52 1.08
C LYS A 72 6.21 10.53 0.26
N THR A 73 4.92 10.71 0.16
CA THR A 73 4.05 9.92 -0.71
C THR A 73 4.44 10.06 -2.19
N ALA A 74 4.82 11.25 -2.64
CA ALA A 74 5.34 11.44 -4.00
C ALA A 74 6.71 10.73 -4.21
N GLU A 75 7.59 10.76 -3.20
CA GLU A 75 8.87 10.03 -3.23
C GLU A 75 8.64 8.50 -3.28
N LEU A 76 7.65 7.97 -2.53
CA LEU A 76 7.25 6.56 -2.56
C LEU A 76 6.76 6.17 -3.95
N LEU A 77 5.86 6.95 -4.54
CA LEU A 77 5.36 6.71 -5.89
C LEU A 77 6.49 6.71 -6.94
N ALA A 78 7.46 7.63 -6.81
CA ALA A 78 8.64 7.65 -7.68
C ALA A 78 9.46 6.37 -7.52
N PHE A 79 9.68 5.92 -6.29
CA PHE A 79 10.41 4.68 -6.01
C PHE A 79 9.72 3.45 -6.63
N PHE A 80 8.41 3.31 -6.46
CA PHE A 80 7.68 2.17 -7.03
C PHE A 80 7.66 2.21 -8.56
N ASN A 81 7.46 3.39 -9.17
CA ASN A 81 7.57 3.56 -10.62
C ASN A 81 8.92 3.10 -11.16
N GLU A 82 10.00 3.42 -10.46
CA GLU A 82 11.36 3.07 -10.87
C GLU A 82 11.66 1.58 -10.65
N ASN A 83 11.22 0.99 -9.55
CA ASN A 83 11.66 -0.34 -9.10
C ASN A 83 10.70 -1.47 -9.43
N VAL A 84 9.43 -1.18 -9.69
CA VAL A 84 8.41 -2.16 -10.08
C VAL A 84 7.93 -1.90 -11.50
N GLY A 85 7.27 -0.76 -11.72
CA GLY A 85 6.72 -0.38 -13.02
C GLY A 85 5.84 0.87 -12.93
N PRO A 86 5.50 1.50 -14.07
CA PRO A 86 4.72 2.73 -14.06
C PRO A 86 3.35 2.57 -13.40
N TYR A 87 3.00 3.46 -12.49
CA TYR A 87 1.65 3.53 -11.93
C TYR A 87 0.64 3.88 -13.05
N PRO A 88 -0.36 3.04 -13.32
CA PRO A 88 -1.16 3.19 -14.54
C PRO A 88 -2.31 4.18 -14.44
N TYR A 89 -2.61 4.68 -13.24
CA TYR A 89 -3.74 5.55 -13.00
C TYR A 89 -3.35 7.03 -12.88
N LYS A 90 -4.33 7.93 -12.97
CA LYS A 90 -4.11 9.39 -12.92
C LYS A 90 -4.12 9.96 -11.52
N GLN A 91 -4.58 9.20 -10.54
CA GLN A 91 -4.69 9.65 -9.15
C GLN A 91 -4.43 8.51 -8.17
N TYR A 92 -4.06 8.89 -6.93
CA TYR A 92 -4.04 8.02 -5.75
C TYR A 92 -4.53 8.81 -4.54
N SER A 93 -5.40 8.22 -3.74
CA SER A 93 -5.99 8.89 -2.58
C SER A 93 -5.59 8.21 -1.27
N VAL A 94 -5.04 8.97 -0.34
CA VAL A 94 -4.77 8.54 1.04
C VAL A 94 -5.88 9.10 1.91
N ILE A 95 -6.71 8.22 2.47
CA ILE A 95 -7.95 8.59 3.18
C ILE A 95 -7.82 8.15 4.63
N GLN A 96 -8.08 9.07 5.56
CA GLN A 96 -8.17 8.71 6.96
C GLN A 96 -9.44 7.90 7.23
N GLY A 97 -9.26 6.67 7.70
CA GLY A 97 -10.33 5.75 8.10
C GLY A 97 -10.19 5.28 9.54
N GLY A 98 -10.96 4.27 9.90
CA GLY A 98 -10.97 3.65 11.23
C GLY A 98 -10.02 2.46 11.36
N ASP A 99 -9.62 1.85 10.26
CA ASP A 99 -8.78 0.65 10.25
C ASP A 99 -7.28 0.99 10.20
N GLY A 100 -6.44 0.01 10.54
CA GLY A 100 -5.00 0.15 10.61
C GLY A 100 -4.37 0.57 9.30
N GLY A 101 -4.71 -0.11 8.25
CA GLY A 101 -4.41 0.12 6.84
C GLY A 101 -5.27 -0.85 6.04
N MET A 102 -5.72 -0.40 4.86
CA MET A 102 -6.48 -1.22 3.91
C MET A 102 -6.29 -0.66 2.52
N GLU A 103 -5.86 -1.52 1.64
CA GLU A 103 -5.59 -1.23 0.24
C GLU A 103 -6.85 -1.28 -0.62
N TYR A 104 -6.88 -0.39 -1.62
CA TYR A 104 -7.86 -0.37 -2.70
C TYR A 104 -7.18 0.10 -4.00
N GLY A 105 -7.79 -0.12 -5.14
CA GLY A 105 -7.18 0.06 -6.46
C GLY A 105 -6.49 1.41 -6.72
N MET A 106 -7.07 2.52 -6.28
CA MET A 106 -6.50 3.87 -6.43
C MET A 106 -6.59 4.66 -5.13
N SER A 107 -6.76 3.98 -4.00
CA SER A 107 -6.89 4.64 -2.71
C SER A 107 -6.52 3.70 -1.57
N THR A 108 -6.24 4.28 -0.41
CA THR A 108 -6.07 3.52 0.84
C THR A 108 -6.82 4.20 1.99
N LEU A 109 -7.33 3.38 2.90
CA LEU A 109 -7.84 3.81 4.20
C LEU A 109 -6.79 3.52 5.27
N ILE A 110 -6.39 4.55 6.03
CA ILE A 110 -5.41 4.41 7.11
C ILE A 110 -5.86 5.14 8.37
N THR A 111 -5.47 4.64 9.55
CA THR A 111 -5.70 5.38 10.80
C THR A 111 -4.87 6.69 10.82
N GLY A 112 -5.54 7.80 11.14
CA GLY A 112 -4.92 9.12 11.07
C GLY A 112 -4.02 9.48 12.25
N ASN A 113 -4.23 8.87 13.42
CA ASN A 113 -3.46 9.17 14.63
C ASN A 113 -2.21 8.27 14.73
N ARG A 114 -1.21 8.60 13.93
CA ARG A 114 0.08 7.89 13.87
C ARG A 114 1.25 8.85 14.01
N SER A 115 2.38 8.34 14.53
CA SER A 115 3.64 9.06 14.40
C SER A 115 4.00 9.26 12.90
N PHE A 116 4.81 10.25 12.60
CA PHE A 116 5.20 10.55 11.21
C PHE A 116 5.77 9.33 10.48
N GLY A 117 6.74 8.62 11.10
CA GLY A 117 7.33 7.42 10.49
C GLY A 117 6.30 6.31 10.27
N SER A 118 5.42 6.06 11.24
CA SER A 118 4.35 5.06 11.10
C SER A 118 3.33 5.45 10.02
N LEU A 119 3.02 6.74 9.87
CA LEU A 119 2.10 7.22 8.84
C LEU A 119 2.69 7.04 7.44
N VAL A 120 3.98 7.38 7.25
CA VAL A 120 4.69 7.14 5.98
C VAL A 120 4.82 5.65 5.70
N GLY A 121 5.13 4.84 6.71
CA GLY A 121 5.32 3.39 6.57
C GLY A 121 4.04 2.67 6.14
N VAL A 122 2.90 2.95 6.79
CA VAL A 122 1.62 2.37 6.36
C VAL A 122 1.22 2.86 4.96
N THR A 123 1.46 4.13 4.64
CA THR A 123 1.19 4.64 3.29
C THR A 123 2.07 3.97 2.24
N ALA A 124 3.33 3.65 2.56
CA ALA A 124 4.23 2.92 1.68
C ALA A 124 3.71 1.50 1.41
N HIS A 125 3.27 0.81 2.45
CA HIS A 125 2.71 -0.55 2.35
C HIS A 125 1.44 -0.54 1.50
N GLU A 126 0.45 0.25 1.86
CA GLU A 126 -0.83 0.30 1.15
C GLU A 126 -0.69 0.80 -0.30
N MET A 127 0.23 1.72 -0.57
CA MET A 127 0.49 2.16 -1.95
C MET A 127 1.13 1.05 -2.80
N ALA A 128 2.00 0.23 -2.21
CA ALA A 128 2.66 -0.86 -2.93
C ALA A 128 1.66 -1.93 -3.40
N HIS A 129 0.55 -2.12 -2.69
CA HIS A 129 -0.56 -2.97 -3.13
C HIS A 129 -1.19 -2.54 -4.46
N SER A 130 -1.01 -1.29 -4.89
CA SER A 130 -1.42 -0.88 -6.24
C SER A 130 -0.78 -1.71 -7.34
N TRP A 131 0.40 -2.28 -7.10
CA TRP A 131 1.09 -3.21 -7.99
C TRP A 131 0.86 -4.67 -7.58
N PHE A 132 1.17 -5.01 -6.33
CA PHE A 132 1.02 -6.34 -5.73
C PHE A 132 -0.30 -6.38 -4.97
N GLN A 133 -1.20 -6.68 -5.57
CA GLN A 133 -2.27 -7.47 -6.14
C GLN A 133 -3.10 -6.69 -7.21
N PHE A 134 -3.27 -5.35 -7.14
CA PHE A 134 -4.24 -4.70 -8.03
C PHE A 134 -3.85 -4.73 -9.51
N VAL A 135 -2.68 -4.25 -9.89
CA VAL A 135 -2.24 -4.22 -11.29
C VAL A 135 -1.90 -5.62 -11.77
N LEU A 136 -1.23 -6.41 -10.96
CA LEU A 136 -0.86 -7.79 -11.29
C LEU A 136 -2.03 -8.77 -11.19
N ALA A 137 -3.13 -8.36 -10.56
CA ALA A 137 -4.38 -9.12 -10.42
C ALA A 137 -4.15 -10.54 -9.87
N THR A 138 -3.25 -10.67 -8.89
CA THR A 138 -3.06 -11.94 -8.19
C THR A 138 -4.29 -12.30 -7.37
N ASN A 139 -4.56 -13.60 -7.25
CA ASN A 139 -5.66 -14.06 -6.41
C ASN A 139 -5.20 -14.07 -4.94
N GLU A 140 -5.39 -12.95 -4.24
CA GLU A 140 -4.97 -12.73 -2.86
C GLU A 140 -5.62 -13.71 -1.88
N THR A 141 -6.84 -14.14 -2.14
CA THR A 141 -7.55 -15.13 -1.30
C THR A 141 -6.87 -16.50 -1.29
N LYS A 142 -6.16 -16.84 -2.36
CA LYS A 142 -5.45 -18.11 -2.48
C LYS A 142 -3.95 -18.02 -2.27
N HIS A 143 -3.39 -16.85 -2.48
CA HIS A 143 -1.95 -16.60 -2.51
C HIS A 143 -1.59 -15.32 -1.77
N GLU A 144 -2.03 -15.17 -0.53
CA GLU A 144 -1.92 -13.98 0.30
C GLU A 144 -0.46 -13.49 0.43
N TRP A 145 0.49 -14.42 0.43
CA TRP A 145 1.91 -14.08 0.49
C TRP A 145 2.43 -13.39 -0.78
N MET A 146 1.76 -13.59 -1.92
CA MET A 146 2.10 -12.89 -3.17
C MET A 146 1.60 -11.44 -3.16
N ASP A 147 0.60 -11.18 -2.37
CA ASP A 147 0.10 -9.85 -2.07
C ASP A 147 0.94 -9.21 -0.95
N GLU A 148 0.81 -9.69 0.26
CA GLU A 148 1.39 -9.11 1.45
C GLU A 148 2.91 -9.25 1.55
N GLY A 149 3.46 -10.37 1.10
CA GLY A 149 4.89 -10.63 1.14
C GLY A 149 5.67 -9.77 0.15
N PHE A 150 5.19 -9.63 -1.09
CA PHE A 150 5.79 -8.72 -2.07
C PHE A 150 5.65 -7.27 -1.63
N THR A 151 4.48 -6.90 -1.15
CA THR A 151 4.21 -5.56 -0.63
C THR A 151 5.12 -5.22 0.55
N SER A 152 5.25 -6.10 1.54
CA SER A 152 6.16 -5.92 2.68
C SER A 152 7.61 -5.74 2.22
N TYR A 153 8.09 -6.59 1.32
CA TYR A 153 9.43 -6.52 0.78
C TYR A 153 9.72 -5.20 0.07
N ILE A 154 8.85 -4.80 -0.88
CA ILE A 154 9.10 -3.60 -1.69
C ILE A 154 8.89 -2.31 -0.90
N SER A 155 7.93 -2.29 0.03
CA SER A 155 7.70 -1.14 0.90
C SER A 155 8.84 -0.92 1.89
N ASN A 156 9.47 -1.97 2.42
CA ASN A 156 10.68 -1.85 3.23
C ASN A 156 11.85 -1.25 2.45
N LEU A 157 12.05 -1.66 1.19
CA LEU A 157 13.05 -1.03 0.33
C LEU A 157 12.74 0.44 0.07
N ALA A 158 11.47 0.78 -0.18
CA ALA A 158 11.01 2.14 -0.37
C ALA A 158 11.25 3.00 0.89
N MET A 159 10.89 2.48 2.07
CA MET A 159 11.09 3.17 3.34
C MET A 159 12.56 3.44 3.63
N ASN A 160 13.45 2.48 3.37
CA ASN A 160 14.89 2.68 3.52
C ASN A 160 15.43 3.79 2.60
N LYS A 161 14.81 4.03 1.47
CA LYS A 161 15.18 5.10 0.54
C LYS A 161 14.56 6.45 0.93
N VAL A 162 13.27 6.47 1.25
CA VAL A 162 12.47 7.70 1.44
C VAL A 162 12.59 8.24 2.86
N LEU A 163 12.73 7.36 3.83
CA LEU A 163 12.86 7.69 5.25
C LEU A 163 13.90 6.80 5.93
N PRO A 164 15.19 6.94 5.56
CA PRO A 164 16.23 6.06 6.05
C PRO A 164 16.33 6.11 7.58
N PRO A 165 16.57 4.98 8.23
CA PRO A 165 16.71 4.91 9.67
C PRO A 165 17.90 5.76 10.15
N LYS A 166 17.79 6.34 11.35
CA LYS A 166 18.85 7.17 11.93
C LYS A 166 20.09 6.38 12.36
N LYS A 167 19.95 5.09 12.56
CA LYS A 167 21.02 4.14 12.90
C LYS A 167 20.99 2.99 11.91
N PRO A 168 22.15 2.39 11.59
CA PRO A 168 22.17 1.15 10.83
C PRO A 168 21.31 0.11 11.54
N GLU A 169 20.33 -0.40 10.86
CA GLU A 169 19.47 -1.49 11.32
C GLU A 169 19.89 -2.77 10.60
N VAL A 170 19.64 -3.90 11.23
CA VAL A 170 19.80 -5.19 10.56
C VAL A 170 18.65 -5.28 9.53
N PRO A 171 18.95 -5.40 8.24
CA PRO A 171 17.90 -5.45 7.24
C PRO A 171 16.92 -6.59 7.53
N TYR A 172 15.62 -6.27 7.48
CA TYR A 172 14.53 -7.25 7.65
C TYR A 172 14.50 -7.96 9.02
N GLU A 173 15.10 -7.36 10.07
CA GLU A 173 15.21 -7.98 11.40
C GLU A 173 13.84 -8.42 11.94
N ASP A 174 12.84 -7.56 11.84
CA ASP A 174 11.49 -7.88 12.32
C ASP A 174 10.87 -9.05 11.55
N ALA A 175 11.05 -9.10 10.24
CA ALA A 175 10.55 -10.20 9.43
C ALA A 175 11.21 -11.54 9.80
N TYR A 176 12.54 -11.53 9.99
CA TYR A 176 13.26 -12.71 10.45
C TYR A 176 12.85 -13.15 11.86
N ASN A 177 12.73 -12.21 12.79
CA ASN A 177 12.31 -12.51 14.16
C ASN A 177 10.92 -13.12 14.22
N ASN A 178 9.97 -12.55 13.48
CA ASN A 178 8.61 -13.08 13.38
C ASN A 178 8.61 -14.47 12.75
N TYR A 179 9.33 -14.67 11.66
CA TYR A 179 9.40 -15.97 11.01
C TYR A 179 10.06 -17.04 11.91
N ILE A 180 11.16 -16.71 12.57
CA ILE A 180 11.82 -17.62 13.53
C ILE A 180 10.89 -17.98 14.69
N TYR A 181 10.13 -16.99 15.19
CA TYR A 181 9.12 -17.23 16.20
C TYR A 181 8.06 -18.24 15.71
N LEU A 182 7.51 -18.04 14.52
CA LEU A 182 6.54 -18.95 13.92
C LEU A 182 7.12 -20.36 13.75
N ALA A 183 8.30 -20.49 13.19
CA ALA A 183 8.96 -21.78 12.98
C ALA A 183 9.20 -22.54 14.30
N LYS A 184 9.60 -21.83 15.37
CA LYS A 184 9.79 -22.43 16.70
C LYS A 184 8.49 -22.77 17.41
N SER A 185 7.39 -22.15 17.06
CA SER A 185 6.08 -22.36 17.71
C SER A 185 5.47 -23.73 17.38
N GLY A 186 5.94 -24.40 16.34
CA GLY A 186 5.33 -25.64 15.81
C GLY A 186 3.96 -25.42 15.16
N LYS A 187 3.63 -24.14 14.83
CA LYS A 187 2.36 -23.72 14.19
C LYS A 187 2.56 -23.25 12.76
N GLU A 188 3.76 -23.41 12.23
CA GLU A 188 4.07 -23.07 10.87
C GLU A 188 3.28 -23.97 9.89
N GLN A 189 2.73 -23.35 8.85
CA GLN A 189 2.10 -24.03 7.73
C GLN A 189 2.80 -23.61 6.42
N PRO A 190 2.64 -24.38 5.33
CA PRO A 190 3.20 -24.00 4.03
C PRO A 190 2.75 -22.61 3.61
N LEU A 191 3.64 -21.85 2.96
CA LEU A 191 3.35 -20.51 2.46
C LEU A 191 2.18 -20.47 1.45
N SER A 192 1.96 -21.60 0.74
CA SER A 192 0.86 -21.80 -0.20
C SER A 192 -0.45 -22.25 0.44
N THR A 193 -0.55 -22.24 1.79
CA THR A 193 -1.80 -22.58 2.48
C THR A 193 -2.84 -21.50 2.18
N HIS A 194 -4.04 -21.91 1.80
CA HIS A 194 -5.16 -20.97 1.60
C HIS A 194 -5.53 -20.27 2.92
N ALA A 195 -5.88 -18.97 2.89
CA ALA A 195 -6.22 -18.16 4.06
C ALA A 195 -7.16 -18.87 5.04
N ASP A 196 -8.26 -19.43 4.54
CA ASP A 196 -9.28 -20.12 5.35
C ASP A 196 -8.82 -21.43 5.97
N ARG A 197 -7.62 -21.90 5.65
CA ARG A 197 -7.07 -23.20 6.14
C ARG A 197 -5.93 -23.06 7.11
N TYR A 198 -5.59 -21.81 7.49
CA TYR A 198 -4.69 -21.61 8.61
C TYR A 198 -5.38 -21.93 9.93
N ASP A 199 -4.71 -22.71 10.77
CA ASP A 199 -5.24 -23.09 12.10
C ASP A 199 -5.33 -21.89 13.06
N LEU A 200 -4.48 -20.88 12.86
CA LEU A 200 -4.38 -19.71 13.73
C LEU A 200 -4.15 -18.45 12.92
N ASN A 201 -4.86 -17.36 13.26
CA ASN A 201 -4.66 -16.04 12.66
C ASN A 201 -3.21 -15.54 12.80
N MET A 202 -2.52 -15.84 13.89
CA MET A 202 -1.11 -15.50 14.08
C MET A 202 -0.23 -16.20 13.02
N ALA A 203 -0.47 -17.48 12.76
CA ALA A 203 0.28 -18.22 11.75
C ALA A 203 0.00 -17.68 10.35
N TYR A 204 -1.25 -17.36 10.05
CA TYR A 204 -1.64 -16.68 8.81
C TYR A 204 -0.89 -15.35 8.62
N GLY A 205 -1.00 -14.43 9.59
CA GLY A 205 -0.40 -13.10 9.47
C GLY A 205 1.13 -13.15 9.33
N ILE A 206 1.82 -13.94 10.17
CA ILE A 206 3.28 -14.06 10.05
C ILE A 206 3.68 -14.73 8.72
N SER A 207 2.89 -15.70 8.24
CA SER A 207 3.18 -16.36 6.97
C SER A 207 3.02 -15.41 5.78
N ALA A 208 1.90 -14.72 5.67
CA ALA A 208 1.64 -13.84 4.55
C ALA A 208 2.64 -12.69 4.47
N TYR A 209 2.84 -11.98 5.58
CA TYR A 209 3.72 -10.79 5.65
C TYR A 209 5.19 -11.18 5.82
N SER A 210 5.58 -11.63 7.01
CA SER A 210 7.00 -11.79 7.39
C SER A 210 7.67 -12.96 6.68
N LYS A 211 7.04 -14.14 6.61
CA LYS A 211 7.61 -15.28 5.91
C LYS A 211 7.64 -15.04 4.40
N GLY A 212 6.62 -14.39 3.84
CA GLY A 212 6.59 -13.98 2.43
C GLY A 212 7.71 -13.01 2.09
N GLU A 213 7.95 -12.01 2.94
CA GLU A 213 9.08 -11.09 2.82
C GLU A 213 10.43 -11.80 2.91
N VAL A 214 10.64 -12.64 3.93
CA VAL A 214 11.87 -13.43 4.10
C VAL A 214 12.12 -14.33 2.91
N PHE A 215 11.08 -14.92 2.31
CA PHE A 215 11.21 -15.71 1.08
C PHE A 215 11.84 -14.90 -0.05
N LEU A 216 11.38 -13.66 -0.29
CA LEU A 216 11.94 -12.80 -1.33
C LEU A 216 13.37 -12.36 -1.01
N VAL A 217 13.66 -12.05 0.25
CA VAL A 217 15.03 -11.72 0.70
C VAL A 217 15.98 -12.90 0.44
N GLN A 218 15.57 -14.12 0.80
CA GLN A 218 16.37 -15.34 0.55
C GLN A 218 16.52 -15.62 -0.95
N LEU A 219 15.47 -15.42 -1.72
CA LEU A 219 15.54 -15.54 -3.18
C LEU A 219 16.56 -14.56 -3.76
N GLY A 220 16.55 -13.30 -3.32
CA GLY A 220 17.55 -12.29 -3.71
C GLY A 220 18.98 -12.70 -3.34
N TYR A 221 19.16 -13.33 -2.19
CA TYR A 221 20.47 -13.88 -1.80
C TYR A 221 20.92 -15.02 -2.72
N LEU A 222 20.02 -15.93 -3.10
CA LEU A 222 20.33 -17.09 -3.94
C LEU A 222 20.63 -16.74 -5.40
N ILE A 223 19.81 -15.88 -6.01
CA ILE A 223 19.93 -15.54 -7.45
C ILE A 223 20.69 -14.23 -7.71
N GLY A 224 21.04 -13.51 -6.66
CA GLY A 224 21.59 -12.15 -6.72
C GLY A 224 20.52 -11.06 -6.76
N GLN A 225 20.72 -9.99 -5.98
CA GLN A 225 19.75 -8.90 -5.82
C GLN A 225 19.39 -8.22 -7.16
N GLU A 226 20.37 -8.04 -8.04
CA GLU A 226 20.15 -7.46 -9.36
C GLU A 226 19.18 -8.31 -10.22
N ASN A 227 19.34 -9.64 -10.16
CA ASN A 227 18.45 -10.55 -10.87
C ASN A 227 17.04 -10.55 -10.28
N LEU A 228 16.90 -10.48 -8.96
CA LEU A 228 15.59 -10.33 -8.32
C LEU A 228 14.91 -9.02 -8.76
N ASN A 229 15.62 -7.91 -8.74
CA ASN A 229 15.10 -6.61 -9.19
C ASN A 229 14.64 -6.63 -10.66
N LYS A 230 15.43 -7.25 -11.54
CA LYS A 230 15.03 -7.47 -12.95
C LYS A 230 13.79 -8.36 -13.06
N THR A 231 13.70 -9.39 -12.23
CA THR A 231 12.57 -10.31 -12.24
C THR A 231 11.28 -9.62 -11.78
N ILE A 232 11.33 -8.79 -10.73
CA ILE A 232 10.18 -8.00 -10.27
C ILE A 232 9.67 -7.09 -11.40
N LYS A 233 10.58 -6.36 -12.07
CA LYS A 233 10.20 -5.52 -13.23
C LYS A 233 9.62 -6.34 -14.39
N ARG A 234 10.16 -7.52 -14.65
CA ARG A 234 9.64 -8.41 -15.68
C ARG A 234 8.27 -9.01 -15.30
N TYR A 235 8.02 -9.21 -14.02
CA TYR A 235 6.74 -9.70 -13.53
C TYR A 235 5.63 -8.67 -13.73
N TYR A 236 5.96 -7.39 -13.64
CA TYR A 236 5.03 -6.28 -13.94
C TYR A 236 4.71 -6.18 -15.45
N ASN A 237 5.66 -6.43 -16.36
CA ASN A 237 5.51 -6.30 -17.83
C ASN A 237 5.01 -7.62 -18.47
#